data_8cc980be2c66a0f919668f1bb6f9d520
#
_entry.id   8cc980be2c66a0f919668f1bb6f9d520
#
_cell.length_a   1.000
_cell.length_b   1.000
_cell.length_c   1.000
_cell.angle_alpha   90.00
_cell.angle_beta   90.00
_cell.angle_gamma   90.00
#
_symmetry.space_group_name_H-M   'P 1'
#
loop_
_entity.id
_entity.type
_entity.pdbx_description
1 polymer ?
#
loop_
_entity_poly.entity_id
_entity_poly.type
_entity_poly.pdbx_seq_one_letter_code
_entity_poly.pdbx_strand_id
1 'polypeptide(L)'
;ISPNIIDKLRQCLNAEEPVPLAIHERMRQLLLQYTIVGGMPEVVNNFVVNHNLATVRTMQRTIVSEYEDDMIKYAMPSDKSKIRECFESIPRQLSKENKKFQYSVIRNGGKASQYLGSLQWIEDAGIITRCRNLSIPELPLEGNAINDTFKVYMADTGLFVSMLEDGTAADILQGNLFGYKGAIFENLIADVFTKMSRKLYYFRKDSGMEIDFVMRYKGKCTL
;
A
#
# COMPACT_ATOMS: atom_id res chain seq x y z
N ILE A 1 17.63 -12.21 6.90
CA ILE A 1 17.80 -13.37 5.99
C ILE A 1 19.29 -13.53 5.75
N SER A 2 19.82 -14.75 5.94
CA SER A 2 21.25 -14.98 5.70
C SER A 2 21.59 -14.93 4.20
N PRO A 3 22.82 -14.53 3.81
CA PRO A 3 23.25 -14.51 2.40
C PRO A 3 23.01 -15.85 1.69
N ASN A 4 23.28 -16.97 2.34
CA ASN A 4 23.10 -18.32 1.79
C ASN A 4 21.64 -18.61 1.38
N ILE A 5 20.66 -18.10 2.12
CA ILE A 5 19.23 -18.25 1.77
C ILE A 5 18.91 -17.39 0.55
N ILE A 6 19.44 -16.17 0.48
CA ILE A 6 19.24 -15.29 -0.68
C ILE A 6 19.82 -15.92 -1.95
N ASP A 7 21.04 -16.49 -1.85
CA ASP A 7 21.68 -17.15 -2.99
C ASP A 7 20.91 -18.41 -3.42
N LYS A 8 20.41 -19.19 -2.47
CA LYS A 8 19.54 -20.33 -2.79
C LYS A 8 18.26 -19.92 -3.50
N LEU A 9 17.61 -18.84 -3.04
CA LEU A 9 16.41 -18.31 -3.71
C LEU A 9 16.72 -17.85 -5.14
N ARG A 10 17.86 -17.17 -5.36
CA ARG A 10 18.31 -16.77 -6.71
C ARG A 10 18.60 -17.98 -7.59
N GLN A 11 19.22 -19.02 -7.07
CA GLN A 11 19.45 -20.27 -7.80
C GLN A 11 18.15 -20.91 -8.24
N CYS A 12 17.18 -21.07 -7.33
CA CYS A 12 15.86 -21.62 -7.65
C CYS A 12 15.15 -20.79 -8.73
N LEU A 13 15.19 -19.44 -8.60
CA LEU A 13 14.58 -18.54 -9.59
C LEU A 13 15.22 -18.69 -10.98
N ASN A 14 16.56 -18.76 -11.06
CA ASN A 14 17.27 -18.86 -12.33
C ASN A 14 17.10 -20.24 -12.98
N ALA A 15 16.94 -21.30 -12.18
CA ALA A 15 16.72 -22.66 -12.64
C ALA A 15 15.23 -22.97 -12.91
N GLU A 16 14.32 -22.05 -12.58
CA GLU A 16 12.86 -22.25 -12.60
C GLU A 16 12.43 -23.47 -11.76
N GLU A 17 13.15 -23.73 -10.66
CA GLU A 17 12.89 -24.81 -9.73
C GLU A 17 12.11 -24.34 -8.49
N PRO A 18 11.27 -25.20 -7.89
CA PRO A 18 10.59 -24.89 -6.65
C PRO A 18 11.58 -24.61 -5.50
N VAL A 19 11.26 -23.60 -4.69
CA VAL A 19 12.01 -23.32 -3.47
C VAL A 19 11.78 -24.46 -2.45
N PRO A 20 12.84 -24.97 -1.76
CA PRO A 20 12.66 -25.96 -0.73
C PRO A 20 11.63 -25.55 0.32
N LEU A 21 10.76 -26.48 0.72
CA LEU A 21 9.59 -26.20 1.57
C LEU A 21 9.96 -25.44 2.85
N ALA A 22 11.03 -25.83 3.53
CA ALA A 22 11.48 -25.17 4.77
C ALA A 22 11.87 -23.68 4.54
N ILE A 23 12.50 -23.38 3.41
CA ILE A 23 12.84 -22.00 3.03
C ILE A 23 11.57 -21.25 2.66
N HIS A 24 10.68 -21.86 1.87
CA HIS A 24 9.40 -21.28 1.47
C HIS A 24 8.55 -20.89 2.69
N GLU A 25 8.36 -21.79 3.65
CA GLU A 25 7.59 -21.54 4.87
C GLU A 25 8.23 -20.43 5.72
N ARG A 26 9.56 -20.41 5.83
CA ARG A 26 10.25 -19.33 6.52
C ARG A 26 10.05 -17.98 5.84
N MET A 27 10.13 -17.93 4.51
CA MET A 27 9.89 -16.69 3.75
C MET A 27 8.46 -16.23 3.88
N ARG A 28 7.50 -17.15 3.83
CA ARG A 28 6.07 -16.86 4.04
C ARG A 28 5.83 -16.23 5.42
N GLN A 29 6.38 -16.80 6.48
CA GLN A 29 6.29 -16.23 7.82
C GLN A 29 6.89 -14.83 7.91
N LEU A 30 8.07 -14.62 7.34
CA LEU A 30 8.71 -13.30 7.32
C LEU A 30 7.90 -12.28 6.52
N LEU A 31 7.28 -12.70 5.42
CA LEU A 31 6.39 -11.84 4.63
C LEU A 31 5.16 -11.40 5.46
N LEU A 32 4.52 -12.33 6.17
CA LEU A 32 3.38 -12.01 7.04
C LEU A 32 3.81 -11.07 8.18
N GLN A 33 4.95 -11.31 8.81
CA GLN A 33 5.49 -10.40 9.82
C GLN A 33 5.79 -9.02 9.23
N TYR A 34 6.44 -8.95 8.06
CA TYR A 34 6.71 -7.68 7.38
C TYR A 34 5.41 -6.93 7.04
N THR A 35 4.39 -7.63 6.59
CA THR A 35 3.07 -7.04 6.29
C THR A 35 2.47 -6.32 7.51
N ILE A 36 2.68 -6.87 8.72
CA ILE A 36 2.19 -6.28 9.97
C ILE A 36 3.12 -5.17 10.47
N VAL A 37 4.43 -5.42 10.47
CA VAL A 37 5.42 -4.50 11.04
C VAL A 37 5.66 -3.30 10.14
N GLY A 38 5.60 -3.48 8.81
CA GLY A 38 5.92 -2.44 7.85
C GLY A 38 7.41 -2.14 7.77
N GLY A 39 7.73 -0.94 7.30
CA GLY A 39 9.09 -0.47 7.08
C GLY A 39 9.46 0.81 7.86
N MET A 40 8.61 1.27 8.79
CA MET A 40 8.93 2.43 9.63
C MET A 40 10.13 2.09 10.54
N PRO A 41 11.25 2.85 10.49
CA PRO A 41 12.51 2.45 11.14
C PRO A 41 12.38 2.17 12.64
N GLU A 42 11.66 3.03 13.37
CA GLU A 42 11.45 2.88 14.81
C GLU A 42 10.64 1.63 15.14
N VAL A 43 9.59 1.37 14.38
CA VAL A 43 8.73 0.17 14.52
C VAL A 43 9.51 -1.10 14.25
N VAL A 44 10.30 -1.13 13.16
CA VAL A 44 11.15 -2.26 12.80
C VAL A 44 12.21 -2.52 13.89
N ASN A 45 12.87 -1.47 14.37
CA ASN A 45 13.88 -1.60 15.43
C ASN A 45 13.27 -2.16 16.72
N ASN A 46 12.12 -1.66 17.13
CA ASN A 46 11.40 -2.18 18.31
C ASN A 46 11.02 -3.65 18.13
N PHE A 47 10.51 -4.03 16.97
CA PHE A 47 10.12 -5.41 16.69
C PHE A 47 11.32 -6.36 16.69
N VAL A 48 12.44 -5.95 16.10
CA VAL A 48 13.68 -6.78 16.07
C VAL A 48 14.22 -7.04 17.47
N VAL A 49 14.12 -6.06 18.37
CA VAL A 49 14.61 -6.20 19.77
C VAL A 49 13.63 -6.97 20.64
N ASN A 50 12.34 -6.65 20.55
CA ASN A 50 11.33 -7.12 21.53
C ASN A 50 10.46 -8.27 21.02
N HIS A 51 10.40 -8.51 19.71
CA HIS A 51 9.54 -9.51 19.06
C HIS A 51 8.05 -9.43 19.47
N ASN A 52 7.57 -8.24 19.82
CA ASN A 52 6.23 -8.01 20.37
C ASN A 52 5.35 -7.21 19.39
N LEU A 53 4.38 -7.89 18.78
CA LEU A 53 3.46 -7.27 17.81
C LEU A 53 2.43 -6.33 18.46
N ALA A 54 2.12 -6.49 19.74
CA ALA A 54 1.22 -5.54 20.42
C ALA A 54 1.89 -4.17 20.56
N THR A 55 3.18 -4.14 20.94
CA THR A 55 3.97 -2.90 20.99
C THR A 55 4.09 -2.25 19.61
N VAL A 56 4.34 -3.06 18.57
CA VAL A 56 4.39 -2.60 17.17
C VAL A 56 3.11 -1.84 16.81
N ARG A 57 1.96 -2.42 17.09
CA ARG A 57 0.67 -1.80 16.79
C ARG A 57 0.45 -0.48 17.53
N THR A 58 0.82 -0.42 18.80
CA THR A 58 0.72 0.81 19.59
C THR A 58 1.57 1.91 18.96
N MET A 59 2.82 1.61 18.60
CA MET A 59 3.72 2.57 17.95
C MET A 59 3.18 3.04 16.59
N GLN A 60 2.67 2.13 15.77
CA GLN A 60 2.09 2.47 14.48
C GLN A 60 0.88 3.40 14.62
N ARG A 61 0.00 3.15 15.59
CA ARG A 61 -1.14 4.02 15.88
C ARG A 61 -0.71 5.41 16.38
N THR A 62 0.37 5.47 17.15
CA THR A 62 0.97 6.75 17.55
C THR A 62 1.44 7.52 16.31
N ILE A 63 2.18 6.87 15.39
CA ILE A 63 2.63 7.50 14.14
C ILE A 63 1.44 7.98 13.29
N VAL A 64 0.38 7.18 13.17
CA VAL A 64 -0.84 7.58 12.44
C VAL A 64 -1.47 8.82 13.08
N SER A 65 -1.56 8.86 14.41
CA SER A 65 -2.09 10.03 15.15
C SER A 65 -1.19 11.27 14.97
N GLU A 66 0.13 11.08 14.96
CA GLU A 66 1.09 12.18 14.71
C GLU A 66 0.93 12.74 13.28
N TYR A 67 0.69 11.88 12.28
CA TYR A 67 0.35 12.34 10.93
C TYR A 67 -0.94 13.18 10.91
N GLU A 68 -1.97 12.77 11.65
CA GLU A 68 -3.22 13.55 11.76
C GLU A 68 -2.99 14.90 12.43
N ASP A 69 -2.17 14.97 13.48
CA ASP A 69 -1.80 16.21 14.17
C ASP A 69 -0.98 17.12 13.26
N ASP A 70 -0.05 16.59 12.49
CA ASP A 70 0.74 17.34 11.52
C ASP A 70 -0.13 17.89 10.36
N MET A 71 -1.10 17.11 9.89
CA MET A 71 -2.10 17.59 8.92
C MET A 71 -2.87 18.81 9.48
N ILE A 72 -3.23 18.78 10.76
CA ILE A 72 -3.91 19.91 11.41
C ILE A 72 -2.97 21.09 11.60
N LYS A 73 -1.71 20.86 11.89
CA LYS A 73 -0.70 21.92 12.18
C LYS A 73 -0.28 22.65 10.91
N TYR A 74 0.02 21.95 9.84
CA TYR A 74 0.65 22.51 8.64
C TYR A 74 -0.32 22.84 7.50
N ALA A 75 -1.53 22.32 7.49
CA ALA A 75 -2.53 22.65 6.48
C ALA A 75 -3.17 24.02 6.70
N MET A 76 -3.63 24.63 5.60
CA MET A 76 -4.43 25.86 5.68
C MET A 76 -5.73 25.61 6.47
N PRO A 77 -6.21 26.55 7.27
CA PRO A 77 -7.41 26.36 8.09
C PRO A 77 -8.64 25.83 7.34
N SER A 78 -8.82 26.28 6.08
CA SER A 78 -9.92 25.85 5.19
C SER A 78 -9.84 24.39 4.73
N ASP A 79 -8.66 23.77 4.83
CA ASP A 79 -8.38 22.46 4.24
C ASP A 79 -8.12 21.35 5.27
N LYS A 80 -7.88 21.73 6.53
CA LYS A 80 -7.58 20.78 7.62
C LYS A 80 -8.58 19.63 7.73
N SER A 81 -9.87 19.94 7.79
CA SER A 81 -10.92 18.91 7.88
C SER A 81 -10.96 18.02 6.64
N LYS A 82 -10.77 18.60 5.46
CA LYS A 82 -10.80 17.84 4.20
C LYS A 82 -9.61 16.91 4.05
N ILE A 83 -8.41 17.35 4.45
CA ILE A 83 -7.19 16.53 4.43
C ILE A 83 -7.38 15.34 5.37
N ARG A 84 -7.85 15.60 6.60
CA ARG A 84 -8.14 14.54 7.57
C ARG A 84 -9.20 13.57 7.07
N GLU A 85 -10.34 14.06 6.55
CA GLU A 85 -11.38 13.22 5.97
C GLU A 85 -10.86 12.34 4.82
N CYS A 86 -9.98 12.89 3.95
CA CYS A 86 -9.30 12.12 2.91
C CYS A 86 -8.48 10.99 3.48
N PHE A 87 -7.61 11.30 4.46
CA PHE A 87 -6.73 10.34 5.09
C PHE A 87 -7.50 9.21 5.79
N GLU A 88 -8.47 9.54 6.63
CA GLU A 88 -9.32 8.58 7.34
C GLU A 88 -10.16 7.70 6.38
N SER A 89 -10.38 8.15 5.14
CA SER A 89 -11.13 7.36 4.15
C SER A 89 -10.32 6.23 3.51
N ILE A 90 -8.98 6.28 3.57
CA ILE A 90 -8.09 5.36 2.83
C ILE A 90 -8.38 3.88 3.12
N PRO A 91 -8.53 3.42 4.38
CA PRO A 91 -8.85 2.02 4.65
C PRO A 91 -10.15 1.57 3.97
N ARG A 92 -11.18 2.44 3.97
CA ARG A 92 -12.45 2.14 3.31
C ARG A 92 -12.35 2.15 1.78
N GLN A 93 -11.48 2.98 1.20
CA GLN A 93 -11.21 2.98 -0.25
C GLN A 93 -10.59 1.66 -0.69
N LEU A 94 -9.57 1.20 0.04
CA LEU A 94 -8.81 -0.01 -0.27
C LEU A 94 -9.61 -1.31 -0.01
N SER A 95 -10.51 -1.31 0.98
CA SER A 95 -11.31 -2.48 1.33
C SER A 95 -12.44 -2.79 0.35
N LYS A 96 -12.72 -1.91 -0.62
CA LYS A 96 -13.74 -2.14 -1.63
C LYS A 96 -13.25 -3.08 -2.73
N GLU A 97 -14.17 -3.82 -3.34
CA GLU A 97 -13.87 -4.62 -4.52
C GLU A 97 -13.36 -3.75 -5.67
N ASN A 98 -14.03 -2.62 -5.94
CA ASN A 98 -13.53 -1.59 -6.84
C ASN A 98 -12.69 -0.58 -6.06
N LYS A 99 -11.37 -0.70 -6.12
CA LYS A 99 -10.42 0.16 -5.42
C LYS A 99 -10.13 1.50 -6.11
N LYS A 100 -10.81 1.82 -7.21
CA LYS A 100 -10.79 3.18 -7.77
C LYS A 100 -11.20 4.17 -6.69
N PHE A 101 -10.37 5.21 -6.48
CA PHE A 101 -10.65 6.22 -5.48
C PHE A 101 -11.96 6.96 -5.78
N GLN A 102 -12.83 7.07 -4.80
CA GLN A 102 -14.15 7.67 -4.91
C GLN A 102 -14.31 8.78 -3.87
N TYR A 103 -14.47 10.00 -4.31
CA TYR A 103 -14.65 11.15 -3.42
C TYR A 103 -15.95 11.04 -2.59
N SER A 104 -16.97 10.35 -3.09
CA SER A 104 -18.20 10.05 -2.35
C SER A 104 -18.01 9.11 -1.15
N VAL A 105 -16.89 8.38 -1.09
CA VAL A 105 -16.52 7.53 0.06
C VAL A 105 -15.95 8.36 1.20
N ILE A 106 -15.31 9.49 0.90
CA ILE A 106 -14.86 10.46 1.92
C ILE A 106 -16.09 10.98 2.67
N ARG A 107 -17.01 11.54 1.92
CA ARG A 107 -18.27 12.08 2.42
C ARG A 107 -19.37 11.91 1.38
N ASN A 108 -20.59 11.61 1.82
CA ASN A 108 -21.73 11.52 0.92
C ASN A 108 -21.89 12.81 0.08
N GLY A 109 -21.90 12.67 -1.24
CA GLY A 109 -21.92 13.81 -2.18
C GLY A 109 -20.56 14.51 -2.39
N GLY A 110 -19.46 13.95 -1.85
CA GLY A 110 -18.10 14.49 -2.05
C GLY A 110 -17.70 14.52 -3.52
N LYS A 111 -17.06 15.61 -3.95
CA LYS A 111 -16.63 15.85 -5.34
C LYS A 111 -15.11 16.08 -5.42
N ALA A 112 -14.52 15.76 -6.57
CA ALA A 112 -13.10 15.99 -6.85
C ALA A 112 -12.69 17.45 -6.59
N SER A 113 -13.48 18.43 -6.99
CA SER A 113 -13.21 19.86 -6.78
C SER A 113 -13.04 20.27 -5.32
N GLN A 114 -13.54 19.46 -4.38
CA GLN A 114 -13.45 19.73 -2.94
C GLN A 114 -12.23 19.12 -2.28
N TYR A 115 -11.75 17.96 -2.79
CA TYR A 115 -10.80 17.10 -2.09
C TYR A 115 -9.50 16.84 -2.86
N LEU A 116 -9.42 17.21 -4.15
CA LEU A 116 -8.22 16.94 -4.97
C LEU A 116 -6.95 17.58 -4.37
N GLY A 117 -7.04 18.83 -3.93
CA GLY A 117 -5.93 19.52 -3.27
C GLY A 117 -5.53 18.88 -1.94
N SER A 118 -6.50 18.41 -1.18
CA SER A 118 -6.28 17.69 0.08
C SER A 118 -5.57 16.35 -0.15
N LEU A 119 -6.00 15.60 -1.16
CA LEU A 119 -5.35 14.35 -1.54
C LEU A 119 -3.93 14.58 -2.06
N GLN A 120 -3.72 15.63 -2.85
CA GLN A 120 -2.38 16.02 -3.32
C GLN A 120 -1.46 16.36 -2.15
N TRP A 121 -1.96 17.09 -1.16
CA TRP A 121 -1.19 17.42 0.04
C TRP A 121 -0.69 16.16 0.78
N ILE A 122 -1.56 15.15 0.97
CA ILE A 122 -1.19 13.89 1.62
C ILE A 122 -0.16 13.11 0.79
N GLU A 123 -0.27 13.14 -0.55
CA GLU A 123 0.70 12.51 -1.45
C GLU A 123 2.05 13.24 -1.41
N ASP A 124 2.06 14.58 -1.45
CA ASP A 124 3.28 15.38 -1.36
C ASP A 124 4.01 15.23 -0.01
N ALA A 125 3.24 14.96 1.06
CA ALA A 125 3.79 14.59 2.36
C ALA A 125 4.38 13.17 2.40
N GLY A 126 4.25 12.39 1.32
CA GLY A 126 4.77 11.03 1.23
C GLY A 126 3.99 9.98 2.04
N ILE A 127 2.78 10.30 2.48
CA ILE A 127 1.95 9.40 3.30
C ILE A 127 1.21 8.40 2.43
N ILE A 128 0.86 8.79 1.21
CA ILE A 128 0.18 7.96 0.23
C ILE A 128 0.88 8.01 -1.12
N THR A 129 0.54 7.06 -1.98
CA THR A 129 0.93 7.03 -3.39
C THR A 129 -0.28 6.76 -4.27
N ARG A 130 -0.42 7.53 -5.35
CA ARG A 130 -1.47 7.27 -6.37
C ARG A 130 -0.96 6.32 -7.44
N CYS A 131 -1.78 5.31 -7.73
CA CYS A 131 -1.62 4.40 -8.86
C CYS A 131 -2.62 4.80 -9.94
N ARG A 132 -2.15 5.36 -11.07
CA ARG A 132 -3.03 5.91 -12.11
C ARG A 132 -3.51 4.83 -13.07
N ASN A 133 -4.77 4.92 -13.50
CA ASN A 133 -5.29 4.07 -14.56
C ASN A 133 -4.66 4.42 -15.91
N LEU A 134 -4.45 3.42 -16.74
CA LEU A 134 -4.03 3.61 -18.12
C LEU A 134 -5.22 3.48 -19.06
N SER A 135 -5.27 4.34 -20.09
CA SER A 135 -6.22 4.18 -21.20
C SER A 135 -5.90 2.98 -22.06
N ILE A 136 -4.58 2.67 -22.20
CA ILE A 136 -4.04 1.49 -22.85
C ILE A 136 -2.74 1.08 -22.14
N PRO A 137 -2.50 -0.23 -21.89
CA PRO A 137 -1.29 -0.70 -21.19
C PRO A 137 -0.10 -0.84 -22.16
N GLU A 138 0.32 0.28 -22.74
CA GLU A 138 1.41 0.40 -23.69
C GLU A 138 2.36 1.54 -23.33
N LEU A 139 3.59 1.49 -23.84
CA LEU A 139 4.55 2.58 -23.68
C LEU A 139 4.25 3.72 -24.68
N PRO A 140 4.43 4.99 -24.25
CA PRO A 140 4.87 5.46 -22.93
C PRO A 140 3.75 5.48 -21.89
N LEU A 141 3.96 4.85 -20.73
CA LEU A 141 2.91 4.73 -19.69
C LEU A 141 2.38 6.08 -19.20
N GLU A 142 3.27 7.06 -19.00
CA GLU A 142 2.88 8.40 -18.56
C GLU A 142 1.94 9.08 -19.56
N GLY A 143 2.16 8.90 -20.86
CA GLY A 143 1.32 9.47 -21.92
C GLY A 143 -0.07 8.83 -22.00
N ASN A 144 -0.21 7.60 -21.48
CA ASN A 144 -1.46 6.86 -21.45
C ASN A 144 -2.19 6.94 -20.08
N ALA A 145 -1.62 7.68 -19.11
CA ALA A 145 -2.20 7.79 -17.78
C ALA A 145 -3.44 8.68 -17.76
N ILE A 146 -4.49 8.21 -17.11
CA ILE A 146 -5.73 8.94 -16.88
C ILE A 146 -5.63 9.61 -15.50
N ASN A 147 -5.53 10.95 -15.46
CA ASN A 147 -5.21 11.70 -14.25
C ASN A 147 -6.30 11.68 -13.17
N ASP A 148 -7.56 11.58 -13.55
CA ASP A 148 -8.72 11.60 -12.65
C ASP A 148 -9.21 10.20 -12.26
N THR A 149 -8.51 9.15 -12.70
CA THR A 149 -8.84 7.77 -12.40
C THR A 149 -7.63 7.05 -11.81
N PHE A 150 -7.66 6.81 -10.52
CA PHE A 150 -6.54 6.24 -9.77
C PHE A 150 -7.00 5.43 -8.55
N LYS A 151 -6.12 4.55 -8.08
CA LYS A 151 -6.17 3.92 -6.76
C LYS A 151 -5.21 4.69 -5.83
N VAL A 152 -5.42 4.58 -4.51
CA VAL A 152 -4.55 5.20 -3.50
C VAL A 152 -4.04 4.11 -2.57
N TYR A 153 -2.73 4.07 -2.33
CA TYR A 153 -2.09 3.15 -1.40
C TYR A 153 -1.35 3.93 -0.31
N MET A 154 -1.32 3.37 0.91
CA MET A 154 -0.46 3.87 1.97
C MET A 154 1.00 3.61 1.65
N ALA A 155 1.87 4.57 1.95
CA ALA A 155 3.31 4.46 1.73
C ALA A 155 4.00 3.44 2.64
N ASP A 156 3.33 3.00 3.70
CA ASP A 156 3.76 1.90 4.57
C ASP A 156 2.61 0.94 4.86
N THR A 157 2.84 -0.35 4.58
CA THR A 157 1.83 -1.39 4.74
C THR A 157 1.51 -1.68 6.20
N GLY A 158 2.49 -1.56 7.09
CA GLY A 158 2.27 -1.75 8.53
C GLY A 158 1.38 -0.66 9.12
N LEU A 159 1.57 0.60 8.70
CA LEU A 159 0.67 1.70 9.08
C LEU A 159 -0.74 1.46 8.53
N PHE A 160 -0.88 1.02 7.27
CA PHE A 160 -2.19 0.66 6.71
C PHE A 160 -2.88 -0.42 7.54
N VAL A 161 -2.19 -1.50 7.88
CA VAL A 161 -2.73 -2.60 8.70
C VAL A 161 -3.13 -2.09 10.10
N SER A 162 -2.38 -1.16 10.70
CA SER A 162 -2.71 -0.58 12.00
C SER A 162 -4.00 0.25 12.02
N MET A 163 -4.39 0.80 10.85
CA MET A 163 -5.64 1.55 10.66
C MET A 163 -6.87 0.65 10.47
N LEU A 164 -6.67 -0.66 10.27
CA LEU A 164 -7.75 -1.64 10.15
C LEU A 164 -8.27 -2.05 11.55
N GLU A 165 -9.30 -2.90 11.55
CA GLU A 165 -9.97 -3.38 12.75
C GLU A 165 -9.03 -4.11 13.72
N ASP A 166 -9.41 -4.12 14.99
CA ASP A 166 -8.72 -4.89 16.02
C ASP A 166 -8.78 -6.39 15.68
N GLY A 167 -7.64 -7.07 15.81
CA GLY A 167 -7.52 -8.49 15.45
C GLY A 167 -6.90 -8.74 14.06
N THR A 168 -6.93 -7.77 13.14
CA THR A 168 -6.40 -7.94 11.77
C THR A 168 -4.97 -8.49 11.73
N ALA A 169 -4.09 -8.03 12.64
CA ALA A 169 -2.72 -8.55 12.71
C ALA A 169 -2.67 -10.06 13.07
N ALA A 170 -3.53 -10.50 13.98
CA ALA A 170 -3.63 -11.92 14.35
C ALA A 170 -4.20 -12.74 13.17
N ASP A 171 -5.21 -12.21 12.48
CA ASP A 171 -5.80 -12.85 11.30
C ASP A 171 -4.77 -13.02 10.18
N ILE A 172 -3.92 -12.00 9.94
CA ILE A 172 -2.81 -12.06 8.97
C ILE A 172 -1.87 -13.23 9.31
N LEU A 173 -1.44 -13.35 10.58
CA LEU A 173 -0.53 -14.43 11.01
C LEU A 173 -1.15 -15.82 10.85
N GLN A 174 -2.45 -15.94 11.06
CA GLN A 174 -3.18 -17.20 10.88
C GLN A 174 -3.52 -17.50 9.41
N GLY A 175 -3.28 -16.54 8.50
CA GLY A 175 -3.66 -16.65 7.09
C GLY A 175 -5.14 -16.38 6.82
N ASN A 176 -5.87 -15.87 7.79
CA ASN A 176 -7.30 -15.53 7.71
C ASN A 176 -7.46 -14.07 7.31
N LEU A 177 -7.21 -13.75 6.06
CA LEU A 177 -7.21 -12.35 5.60
C LEU A 177 -8.60 -11.80 5.26
N PHE A 178 -9.62 -12.66 5.30
CA PHE A 178 -11.02 -12.31 5.00
C PHE A 178 -11.17 -11.36 3.79
N GLY A 179 -12.00 -10.33 3.91
CA GLY A 179 -12.21 -9.32 2.87
C GLY A 179 -11.04 -8.36 2.62
N TYR A 180 -10.04 -8.31 3.51
CA TYR A 180 -8.88 -7.41 3.37
C TYR A 180 -7.72 -7.97 2.55
N LYS A 181 -7.77 -9.25 2.16
CA LYS A 181 -6.65 -9.92 1.46
C LYS A 181 -6.13 -9.12 0.26
N GLY A 182 -7.02 -8.76 -0.66
CA GLY A 182 -6.65 -7.99 -1.83
C GLY A 182 -6.10 -6.60 -1.49
N ALA A 183 -6.73 -5.91 -0.52
CA ALA A 183 -6.28 -4.58 -0.07
C ALA A 183 -4.87 -4.62 0.51
N ILE A 184 -4.58 -5.58 1.39
CA ILE A 184 -3.29 -5.70 2.07
C ILE A 184 -2.19 -6.07 1.09
N PHE A 185 -2.41 -7.06 0.21
CA PHE A 185 -1.37 -7.48 -0.74
C PHE A 185 -1.13 -6.45 -1.84
N GLU A 186 -2.17 -5.79 -2.36
CA GLU A 186 -1.94 -4.71 -3.32
C GLU A 186 -1.19 -3.54 -2.67
N ASN A 187 -1.53 -3.15 -1.43
CA ASN A 187 -0.78 -2.12 -0.72
C ASN A 187 0.68 -2.52 -0.51
N LEU A 188 0.93 -3.78 -0.13
CA LEU A 188 2.28 -4.32 0.04
C LEU A 188 3.11 -4.23 -1.25
N ILE A 189 2.53 -4.61 -2.38
CA ILE A 189 3.22 -4.53 -3.67
C ILE A 189 3.44 -3.07 -4.09
N ALA A 190 2.45 -2.20 -3.89
CA ALA A 190 2.56 -0.76 -4.14
C ALA A 190 3.68 -0.13 -3.31
N ASP A 191 3.75 -0.46 -2.02
CA ASP A 191 4.80 -0.02 -1.08
C ASP A 191 6.19 -0.47 -1.58
N VAL A 192 6.37 -1.73 -1.94
CA VAL A 192 7.63 -2.26 -2.49
C VAL A 192 8.04 -1.52 -3.77
N PHE A 193 7.12 -1.35 -4.72
CA PHE A 193 7.42 -0.67 -5.99
C PHE A 193 7.75 0.81 -5.78
N THR A 194 7.07 1.50 -4.89
CA THR A 194 7.36 2.90 -4.53
C THR A 194 8.75 3.04 -3.91
N LYS A 195 9.14 2.14 -3.00
CA LYS A 195 10.50 2.08 -2.43
C LYS A 195 11.58 1.77 -3.47
N MET A 196 11.21 1.12 -4.58
CA MET A 196 12.07 0.93 -5.75
C MET A 196 12.04 2.10 -6.73
N SER A 197 11.47 3.25 -6.34
CA SER A 197 11.29 4.45 -7.17
C SER A 197 10.51 4.19 -8.47
N ARG A 198 9.55 3.28 -8.42
CA ARG A 198 8.67 2.99 -9.56
C ARG A 198 7.40 3.85 -9.48
N LYS A 199 7.04 4.51 -10.58
CA LYS A 199 5.70 5.10 -10.74
C LYS A 199 4.68 3.97 -10.88
N LEU A 200 3.54 4.11 -10.20
CA LEU A 200 2.50 3.09 -10.17
C LEU A 200 1.43 3.38 -11.21
N TYR A 201 1.13 2.37 -12.02
CA TYR A 201 0.03 2.36 -12.97
C TYR A 201 -0.72 1.05 -12.85
N TYR A 202 -2.04 1.09 -13.14
CA TYR A 202 -2.87 -0.08 -13.32
C TYR A 202 -3.66 0.05 -14.62
N PHE A 203 -4.27 -1.02 -15.06
CA PHE A 203 -5.13 -0.98 -16.22
C PHE A 203 -6.46 -1.66 -15.92
N ARG A 204 -7.55 -0.96 -16.20
CA ARG A 204 -8.90 -1.51 -16.06
C ARG A 204 -9.76 -1.07 -17.22
N LYS A 205 -10.43 -2.05 -17.84
CA LYS A 205 -11.47 -1.83 -18.85
C LYS A 205 -12.85 -1.79 -18.21
N ASP A 206 -13.80 -1.11 -18.89
CA ASP A 206 -15.20 -1.11 -18.50
C ASP A 206 -15.85 -2.51 -18.52
N SER A 207 -15.28 -3.44 -19.31
CA SER A 207 -15.66 -4.86 -19.35
C SER A 207 -15.33 -5.64 -18.07
N GLY A 208 -14.66 -5.02 -17.08
CA GLY A 208 -14.29 -5.64 -15.81
C GLY A 208 -12.90 -6.28 -15.78
N MET A 209 -12.18 -6.37 -16.91
CA MET A 209 -10.79 -6.83 -16.92
C MET A 209 -9.90 -5.81 -16.20
N GLU A 210 -9.12 -6.28 -15.22
CA GLU A 210 -8.22 -5.45 -14.44
C GLU A 210 -6.83 -6.09 -14.33
N ILE A 211 -5.80 -5.25 -14.40
CA ILE A 211 -4.40 -5.57 -14.14
C ILE A 211 -3.93 -4.61 -13.05
N ASP A 212 -3.62 -5.14 -11.88
CA ASP A 212 -3.36 -4.35 -10.68
C ASP A 212 -2.13 -3.45 -10.78
N PHE A 213 -1.08 -3.90 -11.49
CA PHE A 213 0.12 -3.11 -11.71
C PHE A 213 0.65 -3.28 -13.11
N VAL A 214 0.97 -2.15 -13.74
CA VAL A 214 1.61 -2.08 -15.06
C VAL A 214 2.88 -1.25 -14.93
N MET A 215 4.00 -1.75 -15.42
CA MET A 215 5.28 -1.05 -15.31
C MET A 215 6.13 -1.20 -16.57
N ARG A 216 7.10 -0.29 -16.70
CA ARG A 216 8.19 -0.48 -17.69
C ARG A 216 9.31 -1.27 -17.04
N TYR A 217 9.58 -2.46 -17.59
CA TYR A 217 10.70 -3.31 -17.18
C TYR A 217 11.50 -3.77 -18.38
N LYS A 218 12.84 -3.63 -18.36
CA LYS A 218 13.75 -3.97 -19.47
C LYS A 218 13.29 -3.43 -20.84
N GLY A 219 12.77 -2.19 -20.85
CA GLY A 219 12.33 -1.53 -22.10
C GLY A 219 10.95 -1.96 -22.62
N LYS A 220 10.27 -2.89 -21.95
CA LYS A 220 8.94 -3.39 -22.32
C LYS A 220 7.87 -2.97 -21.31
N CYS A 221 6.62 -2.87 -21.76
CA CYS A 221 5.47 -2.83 -20.89
C CYS A 221 5.31 -4.23 -20.27
N THR A 222 5.24 -4.29 -18.93
CA THR A 222 5.15 -5.54 -18.18
C THR A 222 3.94 -5.43 -17.24
N LEU A 223 3.17 -6.50 -17.18
CA LEU A 223 1.93 -6.65 -16.44
C LEU A 223 2.20 -7.43 -15.16
#